data_66e0c09c7f270842b4227e585a572a39
#
_entry.id   66e0c09c7f270842b4227e585a572a39
#
_cell.length_a   1.000
_cell.length_b   1.000
_cell.length_c   1.000
_cell.angle_alpha   90.00
_cell.angle_beta   90.00
_cell.angle_gamma   90.00
#
_symmetry.space_group_name_H-M   'P 1'
#
loop_
_entity.id
_entity.type
_entity.pdbx_description
1 polymer ?
#
loop_
_entity_poly.entity_id
_entity_poly.type
_entity_poly.pdbx_seq_one_letter_code
_entity_poly.pdbx_strand_id
1 'polypeptide(L)'
;MQQYLNLLRHVIDNGEEKSDRTGTGTRSVFGHQMRFDLAESFPLLTTKKVHLKSIIYELLWFLKGETNIKYLKDNGVRIWDEWADSNGELGPVYGHQWRSWPSDDGGKIDQITQLIEQIENNPDSRRLIVSAWNPTDVEKMALPPCHCLFQFYVSNGKLSCQLYQRSADIFLGVPFNIASYALLTMMIAKVTKLNLGEFVHTFGDAHLYSNHFSQAEEQLARSPKSLPKMKITSNPKTIFDFEYEDFVLEDYDPHPHIAAPVAV
;
A
#
# COMPACT_ATOMS: atom_id res chain seq x y z
N MET A 1 -14.96 4.57 -5.65
CA MET A 1 -13.73 5.42 -5.52
C MET A 1 -14.00 6.89 -5.22
N GLN A 2 -15.25 7.25 -4.86
CA GLN A 2 -15.61 8.63 -4.56
C GLN A 2 -14.81 9.19 -3.35
N GLN A 3 -14.55 8.35 -2.34
CA GLN A 3 -13.77 8.74 -1.15
C GLN A 3 -12.35 9.20 -1.49
N TYR A 4 -11.69 8.62 -2.51
CA TYR A 4 -10.39 9.09 -2.98
C TYR A 4 -10.51 10.45 -3.71
N LEU A 5 -11.52 10.62 -4.58
CA LEU A 5 -11.74 11.89 -5.26
C LEU A 5 -12.12 13.00 -4.28
N ASN A 6 -12.85 12.66 -3.21
CA ASN A 6 -13.16 13.59 -2.13
C ASN A 6 -11.89 14.02 -1.38
N LEU A 7 -10.96 13.10 -1.09
CA LEU A 7 -9.66 13.48 -0.51
C LEU A 7 -8.86 14.39 -1.43
N LEU A 8 -8.77 14.05 -2.73
CA LEU A 8 -8.05 14.88 -3.70
C LEU A 8 -8.62 16.29 -3.78
N ARG A 9 -9.95 16.42 -3.84
CA ARG A 9 -10.65 17.71 -3.79
C ARG A 9 -10.38 18.44 -2.47
N HIS A 10 -10.49 17.72 -1.35
CA HIS A 10 -10.30 18.30 -0.02
C HIS A 10 -8.91 18.91 0.15
N VAL A 11 -7.86 18.25 -0.35
CA VAL A 11 -6.48 18.78 -0.31
C VAL A 11 -6.33 20.02 -1.20
N ILE A 12 -6.93 20.01 -2.39
CA ILE A 12 -6.90 21.19 -3.28
C ILE A 12 -7.61 22.38 -2.66
N ASP A 13 -8.78 22.19 -2.07
CA ASP A 13 -9.63 23.29 -1.60
C ASP A 13 -9.24 23.79 -0.20
N ASN A 14 -8.72 22.93 0.68
CA ASN A 14 -8.51 23.21 2.09
C ASN A 14 -7.08 22.98 2.60
N GLY A 15 -6.19 22.46 1.75
CA GLY A 15 -4.81 22.17 2.15
C GLY A 15 -3.98 23.45 2.32
N GLU A 16 -3.02 23.37 3.23
CA GLU A 16 -2.02 24.43 3.45
C GLU A 16 -0.79 24.19 2.59
N GLU A 17 -0.20 25.26 2.07
CA GLU A 17 1.05 25.20 1.32
C GLU A 17 2.24 24.97 2.25
N LYS A 18 3.09 24.00 1.90
CA LYS A 18 4.29 23.65 2.66
C LYS A 18 5.47 23.44 1.74
N SER A 19 6.65 23.80 2.22
CA SER A 19 7.90 23.32 1.64
C SER A 19 8.09 21.83 1.96
N ASP A 20 8.83 21.14 1.11
CA ASP A 20 9.20 19.74 1.29
C ASP A 20 10.68 19.49 1.00
N ARG A 21 11.17 18.29 1.30
CA ARG A 21 12.56 17.89 1.11
C ARG A 21 13.04 18.02 -0.35
N THR A 22 12.15 17.82 -1.31
CA THR A 22 12.48 17.85 -2.74
C THR A 22 12.54 19.28 -3.31
N GLY A 23 12.07 20.29 -2.57
CA GLY A 23 11.95 21.66 -3.03
C GLY A 23 10.82 21.92 -4.03
N THR A 24 10.00 20.90 -4.33
CA THR A 24 8.85 21.03 -5.25
C THR A 24 7.71 21.84 -4.63
N GLY A 25 7.55 21.75 -3.31
CA GLY A 25 6.43 22.28 -2.57
C GLY A 25 5.21 21.35 -2.63
N THR A 26 4.39 21.43 -1.61
CA THR A 26 3.17 20.62 -1.48
C THR A 26 2.02 21.47 -0.96
N ARG A 27 0.79 21.00 -1.24
CA ARG A 27 -0.40 21.41 -0.49
C ARG A 27 -0.89 20.20 0.29
N SER A 28 -1.14 20.33 1.60
CA SER A 28 -1.43 19.19 2.45
C SER A 28 -2.53 19.48 3.48
N VAL A 29 -3.18 18.40 3.91
CA VAL A 29 -4.04 18.34 5.09
C VAL A 29 -3.48 17.32 6.09
N PHE A 30 -3.65 17.58 7.38
CA PHE A 30 -3.22 16.66 8.43
C PHE A 30 -4.40 15.88 9.01
N GLY A 31 -4.34 14.57 8.87
CA GLY A 31 -5.39 13.68 9.36
C GLY A 31 -6.56 13.54 8.37
N HIS A 32 -6.68 12.35 7.78
CA HIS A 32 -7.84 11.98 6.95
C HIS A 32 -8.03 10.46 7.00
N GLN A 33 -9.25 9.99 6.71
CA GLN A 33 -9.52 8.56 6.64
C GLN A 33 -10.46 8.23 5.49
N MET A 34 -10.15 7.16 4.77
CA MET A 34 -11.02 6.57 3.75
C MET A 34 -11.35 5.12 4.09
N ARG A 35 -12.53 4.64 3.63
CA ARG A 35 -12.97 3.26 3.82
C ARG A 35 -13.40 2.65 2.50
N PHE A 36 -13.07 1.37 2.29
CA PHE A 36 -13.38 0.59 1.10
C PHE A 36 -13.94 -0.77 1.51
N ASP A 37 -15.14 -1.10 1.07
CA ASP A 37 -15.71 -2.43 1.26
C ASP A 37 -15.08 -3.41 0.24
N LEU A 38 -14.28 -4.34 0.75
CA LEU A 38 -13.57 -5.31 -0.09
C LEU A 38 -14.46 -6.49 -0.52
N ALA A 39 -15.61 -6.66 0.12
CA ALA A 39 -16.58 -7.68 -0.29
C ALA A 39 -17.34 -7.28 -1.56
N GLU A 40 -17.47 -5.97 -1.83
CA GLU A 40 -18.18 -5.46 -2.99
C GLU A 40 -17.30 -5.39 -4.23
N SER A 41 -16.05 -4.91 -4.10
CA SER A 41 -15.18 -4.64 -5.25
C SER A 41 -13.71 -4.49 -4.84
N PHE A 42 -12.81 -4.58 -5.83
CA PHE A 42 -11.39 -4.25 -5.62
C PHE A 42 -11.16 -2.76 -5.85
N PRO A 43 -10.61 -2.02 -4.86
CA PRO A 43 -10.50 -0.56 -4.91
C PRO A 43 -9.31 -0.09 -5.77
N LEU A 44 -9.33 -0.39 -7.06
CA LEU A 44 -8.40 0.11 -8.06
C LEU A 44 -9.02 1.28 -8.82
N LEU A 45 -8.33 2.42 -8.85
CA LEU A 45 -8.83 3.65 -9.48
C LEU A 45 -9.24 3.45 -10.94
N THR A 46 -10.39 4.04 -11.31
CA THR A 46 -10.89 4.05 -12.68
C THR A 46 -10.81 5.43 -13.35
N THR A 47 -10.58 6.50 -12.59
CA THR A 47 -10.41 7.87 -13.14
C THR A 47 -9.03 8.10 -13.78
N LYS A 48 -8.08 7.21 -13.53
CA LYS A 48 -6.84 7.04 -14.30
C LYS A 48 -6.39 5.60 -14.20
N LYS A 49 -5.70 5.12 -15.25
CA LYS A 49 -5.13 3.76 -15.26
C LYS A 49 -3.99 3.66 -14.25
N VAL A 50 -4.05 2.65 -13.38
CA VAL A 50 -3.01 2.31 -12.40
C VAL A 50 -2.29 1.05 -12.83
N HIS A 51 -0.96 1.00 -12.65
CA HIS A 51 -0.13 -0.12 -13.10
C HIS A 51 -0.13 -1.27 -12.07
N LEU A 52 -1.17 -2.12 -12.12
CA LEU A 52 -1.38 -3.21 -11.17
C LEU A 52 -0.20 -4.18 -11.07
N LYS A 53 0.50 -4.45 -12.18
CA LYS A 53 1.67 -5.33 -12.20
C LYS A 53 2.72 -4.90 -11.17
N SER A 54 3.02 -3.60 -11.13
CA SER A 54 3.99 -3.07 -10.14
C SER A 54 3.51 -3.26 -8.70
N ILE A 55 2.22 -3.08 -8.45
CA ILE A 55 1.63 -3.24 -7.12
C ILE A 55 1.75 -4.68 -6.63
N ILE A 56 1.42 -5.65 -7.48
CA ILE A 56 1.50 -7.08 -7.12
C ILE A 56 2.94 -7.48 -6.84
N TYR A 57 3.88 -7.17 -7.75
CA TYR A 57 5.29 -7.54 -7.55
C TYR A 57 5.92 -6.85 -6.35
N GLU A 58 5.58 -5.60 -6.07
CA GLU A 58 6.05 -4.88 -4.87
C GLU A 58 5.55 -5.58 -3.60
N LEU A 59 4.26 -5.93 -3.54
CA LEU A 59 3.69 -6.63 -2.38
C LEU A 59 4.33 -8.01 -2.17
N LEU A 60 4.53 -8.78 -3.24
CA LEU A 60 5.23 -10.07 -3.18
C LEU A 60 6.69 -9.91 -2.72
N TRP A 61 7.35 -8.85 -3.18
CA TRP A 61 8.72 -8.52 -2.76
C TRP A 61 8.79 -8.18 -1.27
N PHE A 62 7.85 -7.40 -0.73
CA PHE A 62 7.75 -7.17 0.72
C PHE A 62 7.54 -8.48 1.49
N LEU A 63 6.64 -9.34 1.03
CA LEU A 63 6.36 -10.63 1.66
C LEU A 63 7.54 -11.61 1.61
N LYS A 64 8.41 -11.50 0.62
CA LYS A 64 9.68 -12.26 0.56
C LYS A 64 10.71 -11.75 1.57
N GLY A 65 10.50 -10.59 2.20
CA GLY A 65 11.45 -9.98 3.12
C GLY A 65 12.66 -9.38 2.44
N GLU A 66 12.60 -9.19 1.13
CA GLU A 66 13.69 -8.67 0.32
C GLU A 66 13.80 -7.16 0.41
N THR A 67 15.02 -6.65 0.25
CA THR A 67 15.37 -5.22 0.26
C THR A 67 16.13 -4.79 -0.99
N ASN A 68 16.63 -5.76 -1.76
CA ASN A 68 17.27 -5.52 -3.04
C ASN A 68 16.23 -5.48 -4.18
N ILE A 69 16.35 -4.49 -5.07
CA ILE A 69 15.40 -4.28 -6.17
C ILE A 69 15.56 -5.26 -7.34
N LYS A 70 16.51 -6.20 -7.27
CA LYS A 70 16.76 -7.18 -8.35
C LYS A 70 15.49 -7.94 -8.73
N TYR A 71 14.73 -8.46 -7.75
CA TYR A 71 13.47 -9.16 -8.00
C TYR A 71 12.47 -8.28 -8.78
N LEU A 72 12.36 -7.01 -8.42
CA LEU A 72 11.47 -6.07 -9.10
C LEU A 72 11.93 -5.82 -10.55
N LYS A 73 13.23 -5.59 -10.77
CA LYS A 73 13.82 -5.38 -12.10
C LYS A 73 13.68 -6.59 -13.02
N ASP A 74 13.91 -7.79 -12.50
CA ASP A 74 13.76 -9.05 -13.25
C ASP A 74 12.32 -9.22 -13.76
N ASN A 75 11.34 -8.64 -13.05
CA ASN A 75 9.94 -8.66 -13.43
C ASN A 75 9.46 -7.38 -14.15
N GLY A 76 10.39 -6.49 -14.54
CA GLY A 76 10.10 -5.26 -15.28
C GLY A 76 9.43 -4.18 -14.46
N VAL A 77 9.60 -4.19 -13.13
CA VAL A 77 9.11 -3.18 -12.17
C VAL A 77 10.25 -2.28 -11.76
N ARG A 78 10.06 -0.95 -11.90
CA ARG A 78 11.12 0.06 -11.71
C ARG A 78 10.76 1.14 -10.70
N ILE A 79 9.72 0.96 -9.92
CA ILE A 79 9.18 1.98 -9.02
C ILE A 79 10.09 2.30 -7.82
N TRP A 80 11.19 1.57 -7.65
CA TRP A 80 12.19 1.76 -6.61
C TRP A 80 13.59 2.10 -7.14
N ASP A 81 13.77 2.20 -8.46
CA ASP A 81 15.09 2.41 -9.11
C ASP A 81 15.79 3.68 -8.63
N GLU A 82 15.03 4.76 -8.34
CA GLU A 82 15.56 6.08 -7.99
C GLU A 82 16.13 6.15 -6.57
N TRP A 83 15.75 5.21 -5.70
CA TRP A 83 16.21 5.19 -4.29
C TRP A 83 17.27 4.13 -4.02
N ALA A 84 17.43 3.16 -4.90
CA ALA A 84 18.40 2.08 -4.70
C ALA A 84 19.83 2.57 -4.96
N ASP A 85 20.78 2.03 -4.18
CA ASP A 85 22.20 2.23 -4.43
C ASP A 85 22.68 1.52 -5.72
N SER A 86 23.98 1.65 -6.04
CA SER A 86 24.58 1.03 -7.23
C SER A 86 24.50 -0.51 -7.24
N ASN A 87 24.28 -1.16 -6.09
CA ASN A 87 24.11 -2.60 -5.95
C ASN A 87 22.64 -3.02 -5.93
N GLY A 88 21.72 -2.06 -6.00
CA GLY A 88 20.28 -2.28 -5.93
C GLY A 88 19.73 -2.41 -4.50
N GLU A 89 20.49 -2.00 -3.50
CA GLU A 89 20.07 -2.08 -2.10
C GLU A 89 19.33 -0.83 -1.64
N LEU A 90 18.34 -1.04 -0.77
CA LEU A 90 17.52 0.02 -0.17
C LEU A 90 17.69 0.13 1.35
N GLY A 91 18.55 -0.73 1.94
CA GLY A 91 18.62 -0.87 3.38
C GLY A 91 17.40 -1.62 3.97
N PRO A 92 17.21 -1.62 5.29
CA PRO A 92 16.22 -2.46 5.98
C PRO A 92 14.79 -1.92 5.85
N VAL A 93 14.32 -1.70 4.58
CA VAL A 93 12.97 -1.21 4.27
C VAL A 93 11.88 -2.25 4.53
N TYR A 94 10.65 -1.96 4.26
CA TYR A 94 9.39 -2.70 4.51
C TYR A 94 9.53 -4.22 4.66
N GLY A 95 10.04 -4.92 3.65
CA GLY A 95 10.17 -6.38 3.67
C GLY A 95 11.03 -6.89 4.82
N HIS A 96 12.15 -6.22 5.10
CA HIS A 96 13.01 -6.55 6.24
C HIS A 96 12.25 -6.37 7.56
N GLN A 97 11.58 -5.23 7.76
CA GLN A 97 10.86 -4.96 9.01
C GLN A 97 9.70 -5.94 9.20
N TRP A 98 8.98 -6.30 8.14
CA TRP A 98 7.86 -7.24 8.23
C TRP A 98 8.29 -8.67 8.55
N ARG A 99 9.45 -9.11 8.01
CA ARG A 99 9.87 -10.51 8.01
C ARG A 99 11.09 -10.83 8.86
N SER A 100 11.84 -9.83 9.27
CA SER A 100 13.14 -10.01 9.92
C SER A 100 13.44 -8.91 10.94
N TRP A 101 12.42 -8.45 11.67
CA TRP A 101 12.61 -7.45 12.72
C TRP A 101 13.61 -7.96 13.76
N PRO A 102 14.67 -7.19 14.10
CA PRO A 102 15.68 -7.63 15.06
C PRO A 102 15.07 -7.85 16.46
N SER A 103 15.46 -8.94 17.13
CA SER A 103 15.11 -9.19 18.54
C SER A 103 16.34 -9.09 19.45
N ASP A 104 16.10 -8.83 20.74
CA ASP A 104 17.16 -8.60 21.73
C ASP A 104 18.08 -9.81 21.96
N ASP A 105 17.62 -11.01 21.65
CA ASP A 105 18.40 -12.26 21.73
C ASP A 105 19.27 -12.52 20.50
N GLY A 106 19.31 -11.55 19.55
CA GLY A 106 20.01 -11.68 18.26
C GLY A 106 19.24 -12.48 17.21
N GLY A 107 18.01 -12.88 17.50
CA GLY A 107 17.09 -13.53 16.57
C GLY A 107 16.34 -12.53 15.68
N LYS A 108 15.29 -13.05 15.02
CA LYS A 108 14.44 -12.28 14.12
C LYS A 108 12.98 -12.58 14.41
N ILE A 109 12.17 -11.53 14.36
CA ILE A 109 10.71 -11.63 14.47
C ILE A 109 10.12 -11.53 13.06
N ASP A 110 9.39 -12.56 12.64
CA ASP A 110 8.57 -12.54 11.44
C ASP A 110 7.17 -12.10 11.82
N GLN A 111 6.90 -10.80 11.69
CA GLN A 111 5.63 -10.19 12.06
C GLN A 111 4.46 -10.73 11.22
N ILE A 112 4.69 -11.07 9.93
CA ILE A 112 3.64 -11.61 9.05
C ILE A 112 3.23 -13.02 9.47
N THR A 113 4.21 -13.90 9.77
CA THR A 113 3.90 -15.24 10.27
C THR A 113 3.15 -15.18 11.61
N GLN A 114 3.65 -14.37 12.55
CA GLN A 114 3.00 -14.19 13.86
C GLN A 114 1.58 -13.62 13.74
N LEU A 115 1.37 -12.67 12.81
CA LEU A 115 0.06 -12.10 12.54
C LEU A 115 -0.94 -13.18 12.08
N ILE A 116 -0.55 -14.02 11.12
CA ILE A 116 -1.42 -15.09 10.59
C ILE A 116 -1.74 -16.12 11.69
N GLU A 117 -0.74 -16.56 12.42
CA GLU A 117 -0.93 -17.46 13.57
C GLU A 117 -1.88 -16.87 14.63
N GLN A 118 -1.78 -15.56 14.92
CA GLN A 118 -2.68 -14.90 15.84
C GLN A 118 -4.11 -14.78 15.30
N ILE A 119 -4.29 -14.49 14.00
CA ILE A 119 -5.62 -14.47 13.38
C ILE A 119 -6.29 -15.84 13.49
N GLU A 120 -5.54 -16.92 13.26
CA GLU A 120 -6.08 -18.29 13.32
C GLU A 120 -6.39 -18.75 14.76
N ASN A 121 -5.53 -18.44 15.72
CA ASN A 121 -5.61 -18.97 17.08
C ASN A 121 -6.33 -18.03 18.07
N ASN A 122 -6.36 -16.72 17.79
CA ASN A 122 -6.94 -15.70 18.66
C ASN A 122 -7.46 -14.50 17.81
N PRO A 123 -8.52 -14.71 17.00
CA PRO A 123 -9.04 -13.69 16.09
C PRO A 123 -9.56 -12.42 16.80
N ASP A 124 -9.94 -12.52 18.07
CA ASP A 124 -10.41 -11.39 18.88
C ASP A 124 -9.25 -10.52 19.44
N SER A 125 -8.00 -10.86 19.12
CA SER A 125 -6.83 -10.11 19.55
C SER A 125 -6.85 -8.67 19.02
N ARG A 126 -6.53 -7.71 19.90
CA ARG A 126 -6.29 -6.31 19.56
C ARG A 126 -4.83 -6.02 19.20
N ARG A 127 -4.00 -7.07 19.07
CA ARG A 127 -2.57 -7.01 18.77
C ARG A 127 -2.22 -7.53 17.39
N LEU A 128 -3.19 -7.59 16.48
CA LEU A 128 -3.00 -8.01 15.09
C LEU A 128 -2.34 -6.87 14.30
N ILE A 129 -1.10 -6.52 14.65
CA ILE A 129 -0.37 -5.33 14.14
C ILE A 129 0.95 -5.76 13.50
N VAL A 130 1.28 -5.12 12.38
CA VAL A 130 2.60 -5.17 11.75
C VAL A 130 3.14 -3.74 11.66
N SER A 131 4.37 -3.51 12.13
CA SER A 131 5.05 -2.23 12.08
C SER A 131 6.23 -2.27 11.11
N ALA A 132 6.32 -1.27 10.25
CA ALA A 132 7.50 -1.02 9.43
C ALA A 132 8.37 0.11 10.01
N TRP A 133 7.83 0.90 10.94
CA TRP A 133 8.55 2.01 11.57
C TRP A 133 9.42 1.51 12.71
N ASN A 134 10.71 1.37 12.46
CA ASN A 134 11.71 0.97 13.43
C ASN A 134 12.69 2.13 13.68
N PRO A 135 12.62 2.84 14.82
CA PRO A 135 13.48 4.00 15.10
C PRO A 135 14.98 3.71 15.04
N THR A 136 15.41 2.48 15.25
CA THR A 136 16.83 2.10 15.18
C THR A 136 17.34 1.89 13.75
N ASP A 137 16.44 1.71 12.79
CA ASP A 137 16.76 1.40 11.39
C ASP A 137 16.37 2.48 10.39
N VAL A 138 15.50 3.42 10.80
CA VAL A 138 14.97 4.48 9.89
C VAL A 138 16.08 5.23 9.16
N GLU A 139 17.16 5.59 9.85
CA GLU A 139 18.30 6.32 9.26
C GLU A 139 19.17 5.46 8.32
N LYS A 140 18.97 4.15 8.30
CA LYS A 140 19.68 3.20 7.43
C LYS A 140 18.89 2.89 6.15
N MET A 141 17.66 3.38 6.04
CA MET A 141 16.76 3.14 4.93
C MET A 141 16.95 4.21 3.85
N ALA A 142 17.01 3.79 2.59
CA ALA A 142 17.04 4.73 1.47
C ALA A 142 15.78 5.62 1.44
N LEU A 143 14.65 5.09 1.90
CA LEU A 143 13.40 5.81 2.08
C LEU A 143 12.70 5.34 3.37
N PRO A 144 12.58 6.21 4.40
CA PRO A 144 11.82 5.90 5.60
C PRO A 144 10.36 5.53 5.31
N PRO A 145 9.79 4.51 5.98
CA PRO A 145 8.47 3.99 5.64
C PRO A 145 7.39 5.06 5.71
N CYS A 146 6.69 5.28 4.60
CA CYS A 146 5.50 6.15 4.54
C CYS A 146 4.30 5.46 5.18
N HIS A 147 4.03 4.20 4.82
CA HIS A 147 3.04 3.35 5.48
C HIS A 147 3.69 2.64 6.67
N CYS A 148 3.49 3.25 7.86
CA CYS A 148 4.24 2.95 9.07
C CYS A 148 3.81 1.66 9.76
N LEU A 149 2.51 1.44 9.85
CA LEU A 149 1.91 0.27 10.49
C LEU A 149 0.54 -0.04 9.91
N PHE A 150 0.17 -1.30 9.99
CA PHE A 150 -1.19 -1.72 9.71
C PHE A 150 -1.68 -2.70 10.76
N GLN A 151 -3.00 -2.69 10.97
CA GLN A 151 -3.68 -3.51 11.96
C GLN A 151 -4.84 -4.26 11.30
N PHE A 152 -5.00 -5.52 11.68
CA PHE A 152 -6.16 -6.31 11.28
C PHE A 152 -7.20 -6.40 12.37
N TYR A 153 -8.42 -6.62 11.96
CA TYR A 153 -9.57 -6.80 12.82
C TYR A 153 -10.48 -7.89 12.25
N VAL A 154 -10.81 -8.87 13.09
CA VAL A 154 -11.74 -9.95 12.73
C VAL A 154 -13.07 -9.72 13.43
N SER A 155 -14.16 -9.73 12.68
CA SER A 155 -15.49 -9.63 13.22
C SER A 155 -16.50 -10.36 12.34
N ASN A 156 -17.36 -11.17 12.93
CA ASN A 156 -18.39 -11.93 12.21
C ASN A 156 -17.81 -12.76 11.04
N GLY A 157 -16.64 -13.35 11.23
CA GLY A 157 -15.96 -14.13 10.19
C GLY A 157 -15.42 -13.32 9.02
N LYS A 158 -15.29 -11.99 9.15
CA LYS A 158 -14.73 -11.07 8.17
C LYS A 158 -13.43 -10.47 8.68
N LEU A 159 -12.45 -10.33 7.77
CA LEU A 159 -11.16 -9.70 8.01
C LEU A 159 -11.16 -8.28 7.43
N SER A 160 -10.86 -7.30 8.27
CA SER A 160 -10.64 -5.90 7.90
C SER A 160 -9.21 -5.49 8.20
N CYS A 161 -8.68 -4.52 7.44
CA CYS A 161 -7.35 -3.97 7.63
C CYS A 161 -7.42 -2.45 7.78
N GLN A 162 -6.69 -1.88 8.73
CA GLN A 162 -6.45 -0.45 8.81
C GLN A 162 -4.97 -0.15 8.63
N LEU A 163 -4.64 0.71 7.67
CA LEU A 163 -3.30 1.24 7.42
C LEU A 163 -3.19 2.64 8.04
N TYR A 164 -2.10 2.91 8.77
CA TYR A 164 -1.65 4.27 9.04
C TYR A 164 -0.48 4.64 8.15
N GLN A 165 -0.67 5.66 7.33
CA GLN A 165 0.34 6.24 6.43
C GLN A 165 0.69 7.65 6.89
N ARG A 166 1.95 7.85 7.38
CA ARG A 166 2.39 9.13 7.94
C ARG A 166 2.56 10.23 6.90
N SER A 167 2.89 9.85 5.68
CA SER A 167 3.18 10.75 4.56
C SER A 167 2.63 10.13 3.27
N ALA A 168 1.78 10.86 2.56
CA ALA A 168 0.99 10.30 1.47
C ALA A 168 0.92 11.27 0.29
N ASP A 169 1.72 10.99 -0.78
CA ASP A 169 1.48 11.57 -2.10
C ASP A 169 0.14 11.04 -2.62
N ILE A 170 -0.88 11.90 -2.57
CA ILE A 170 -2.24 11.50 -2.92
C ILE A 170 -2.42 11.24 -4.41
N PHE A 171 -1.56 11.79 -5.28
CA PHE A 171 -1.70 11.62 -6.72
C PHE A 171 -1.01 10.36 -7.24
N LEU A 172 0.27 10.15 -6.93
CA LEU A 172 1.03 8.98 -7.41
C LEU A 172 0.99 7.81 -6.43
N GLY A 173 1.27 8.03 -5.15
CA GLY A 173 1.47 6.96 -4.16
C GLY A 173 0.18 6.33 -3.65
N VAL A 174 -0.77 7.14 -3.20
CA VAL A 174 -2.00 6.66 -2.55
C VAL A 174 -2.80 5.66 -3.39
N PRO A 175 -2.97 5.81 -4.73
CA PRO A 175 -3.63 4.80 -5.55
C PRO A 175 -2.97 3.42 -5.51
N PHE A 176 -1.63 3.37 -5.44
CA PHE A 176 -0.85 2.13 -5.28
C PHE A 176 -1.07 1.53 -3.90
N ASN A 177 -0.99 2.36 -2.84
CA ASN A 177 -1.14 1.89 -1.47
C ASN A 177 -2.55 1.34 -1.18
N ILE A 178 -3.62 1.97 -1.70
CA ILE A 178 -5.00 1.46 -1.60
C ILE A 178 -5.08 0.03 -2.16
N ALA A 179 -4.62 -0.17 -3.39
CA ALA A 179 -4.70 -1.46 -4.06
C ALA A 179 -3.78 -2.51 -3.41
N SER A 180 -2.57 -2.11 -2.98
CA SER A 180 -1.61 -3.00 -2.32
C SER A 180 -2.17 -3.56 -1.00
N TYR A 181 -2.70 -2.71 -0.11
CA TYR A 181 -3.24 -3.17 1.17
C TYR A 181 -4.60 -3.85 1.05
N ALA A 182 -5.42 -3.49 0.07
CA ALA A 182 -6.60 -4.26 -0.28
C ALA A 182 -6.20 -5.69 -0.71
N LEU A 183 -5.20 -5.83 -1.58
CA LEU A 183 -4.69 -7.13 -2.01
C LEU A 183 -4.08 -7.93 -0.87
N LEU A 184 -3.26 -7.31 0.00
CA LEU A 184 -2.72 -7.95 1.19
C LEU A 184 -3.84 -8.49 2.10
N THR A 185 -4.91 -7.71 2.29
CA THR A 185 -6.08 -8.14 3.07
C THR A 185 -6.75 -9.36 2.44
N MET A 186 -6.92 -9.37 1.11
CA MET A 186 -7.47 -10.52 0.37
C MET A 186 -6.59 -11.76 0.50
N MET A 187 -5.26 -11.61 0.42
CA MET A 187 -4.30 -12.72 0.56
C MET A 187 -4.37 -13.34 1.97
N ILE A 188 -4.37 -12.51 3.02
CA ILE A 188 -4.48 -12.99 4.40
C ILE A 188 -5.85 -13.62 4.64
N ALA A 189 -6.95 -13.02 4.19
CA ALA A 189 -8.27 -13.60 4.29
C ALA A 189 -8.34 -14.99 3.62
N LYS A 190 -7.68 -15.14 2.46
CA LYS A 190 -7.64 -16.40 1.72
C LYS A 190 -6.94 -17.52 2.51
N VAL A 191 -5.76 -17.27 3.09
CA VAL A 191 -5.01 -18.29 3.83
C VAL A 191 -5.63 -18.59 5.19
N THR A 192 -6.26 -17.60 5.85
CA THR A 192 -6.95 -17.77 7.14
C THR A 192 -8.42 -18.19 7.00
N LYS A 193 -8.94 -18.37 5.76
CA LYS A 193 -10.30 -18.77 5.43
C LYS A 193 -11.38 -17.84 5.98
N LEU A 194 -11.07 -16.56 6.08
CA LEU A 194 -12.01 -15.51 6.46
C LEU A 194 -12.64 -14.86 5.22
N ASN A 195 -13.83 -14.28 5.41
CA ASN A 195 -14.43 -13.42 4.40
C ASN A 195 -13.79 -12.02 4.41
N LEU A 196 -14.02 -11.28 3.34
CA LEU A 196 -13.52 -9.91 3.23
C LEU A 196 -14.41 -8.94 4.02
N GLY A 197 -13.76 -8.03 4.75
CA GLY A 197 -14.36 -6.88 5.40
C GLY A 197 -13.96 -5.58 4.70
N GLU A 198 -13.51 -4.59 5.46
CA GLU A 198 -13.12 -3.27 4.95
C GLU A 198 -11.60 -3.10 4.90
N PHE A 199 -11.15 -2.29 3.96
CA PHE A 199 -9.85 -1.62 4.05
C PHE A 199 -10.07 -0.17 4.52
N VAL A 200 -9.42 0.21 5.62
CA VAL A 200 -9.45 1.55 6.20
C VAL A 200 -8.09 2.19 6.02
N HIS A 201 -8.02 3.30 5.29
CA HIS A 201 -6.77 4.02 5.02
C HIS A 201 -6.76 5.32 5.82
N THR A 202 -5.88 5.41 6.81
CA THR A 202 -5.72 6.57 7.70
C THR A 202 -4.41 7.27 7.39
N PHE A 203 -4.47 8.59 7.23
CA PHE A 203 -3.36 9.43 6.83
C PHE A 203 -2.91 10.35 7.96
N GLY A 204 -1.61 10.57 8.07
CA GLY A 204 -1.02 11.72 8.73
C GLY A 204 -1.01 12.93 7.78
N ASP A 205 0.13 13.21 7.14
CA ASP A 205 0.26 14.25 6.12
C ASP A 205 -0.19 13.71 4.75
N ALA A 206 -1.37 14.11 4.30
CA ALA A 206 -1.89 13.80 2.96
C ALA A 206 -1.66 15.01 2.06
N HIS A 207 -0.80 14.86 1.05
CA HIS A 207 -0.32 15.98 0.25
C HIS A 207 -0.40 15.75 -1.25
N LEU A 208 -0.54 16.87 -1.97
CA LEU A 208 -0.43 16.97 -3.41
C LEU A 208 0.79 17.84 -3.74
N TYR A 209 1.72 17.31 -4.53
CA TYR A 209 2.87 18.10 -4.99
C TYR A 209 2.44 19.25 -5.89
N SER A 210 3.15 20.38 -5.82
CA SER A 210 2.80 21.58 -6.56
C SER A 210 2.81 21.38 -8.09
N ASN A 211 3.63 20.48 -8.58
CA ASN A 211 3.72 20.08 -10.00
C ASN A 211 2.67 19.06 -10.44
N HIS A 212 1.72 18.66 -9.56
CA HIS A 212 0.65 17.71 -9.87
C HIS A 212 -0.75 18.33 -9.91
N PHE A 213 -0.90 19.64 -9.70
CA PHE A 213 -2.23 20.28 -9.63
C PHE A 213 -3.02 20.12 -10.92
N SER A 214 -2.41 20.36 -12.09
CA SER A 214 -3.10 20.23 -13.37
C SER A 214 -3.56 18.79 -13.66
N GLN A 215 -2.75 17.81 -13.28
CA GLN A 215 -3.09 16.39 -13.39
C GLN A 215 -4.21 15.99 -12.43
N ALA A 216 -4.21 16.54 -11.23
CA ALA A 216 -5.27 16.32 -10.25
C ALA A 216 -6.60 16.91 -10.71
N GLU A 217 -6.59 18.12 -11.27
CA GLU A 217 -7.77 18.75 -11.87
C GLU A 217 -8.30 17.94 -13.05
N GLU A 218 -7.42 17.49 -13.97
CA GLU A 218 -7.80 16.59 -15.05
C GLU A 218 -8.46 15.32 -14.52
N GLN A 219 -7.89 14.70 -13.48
CA GLN A 219 -8.45 13.50 -12.88
C GLN A 219 -9.82 13.74 -12.25
N LEU A 220 -10.00 14.88 -11.58
CA LEU A 220 -11.27 15.27 -10.95
C LEU A 220 -12.38 15.61 -11.96
N ALA A 221 -12.02 15.99 -13.18
CA ALA A 221 -12.98 16.22 -14.26
C ALA A 221 -13.52 14.89 -14.87
N ARG A 222 -12.91 13.76 -14.56
CA ARG A 222 -13.31 12.44 -15.08
C ARG A 222 -14.34 11.78 -14.16
N SER A 223 -15.42 11.26 -14.74
CA SER A 223 -16.39 10.45 -13.99
C SER A 223 -15.82 9.08 -13.64
N PRO A 224 -15.89 8.63 -12.38
CA PRO A 224 -15.47 7.28 -12.01
C PRO A 224 -16.36 6.25 -12.70
N LYS A 225 -15.74 5.16 -13.16
CA LYS A 225 -16.42 3.98 -13.70
C LYS A 225 -16.57 2.91 -12.62
N SER A 226 -17.28 1.83 -12.93
CA SER A 226 -17.42 0.65 -12.06
C SER A 226 -16.05 0.12 -11.64
N LEU A 227 -15.93 -0.26 -10.36
CA LEU A 227 -14.70 -0.86 -9.84
C LEU A 227 -14.55 -2.29 -10.35
N PRO A 228 -13.31 -2.72 -10.61
CA PRO A 228 -13.00 -4.09 -11.00
C PRO A 228 -13.17 -5.09 -9.87
N LYS A 229 -13.07 -6.37 -10.23
CA LYS A 229 -12.97 -7.48 -9.29
C LYS A 229 -11.58 -8.09 -9.34
N MET A 230 -11.02 -8.39 -8.18
CA MET A 230 -9.79 -9.17 -8.07
C MET A 230 -10.14 -10.61 -7.69
N LYS A 231 -9.70 -11.58 -8.50
CA LYS A 231 -9.79 -13.00 -8.18
C LYS A 231 -8.44 -13.55 -7.81
N ILE A 232 -8.40 -14.31 -6.70
CA ILE A 232 -7.25 -15.14 -6.35
C ILE A 232 -7.59 -16.56 -6.78
N THR A 233 -6.87 -17.06 -7.80
CA THR A 233 -7.18 -18.34 -8.49
C THR A 233 -6.56 -19.55 -7.82
N SER A 234 -5.50 -19.35 -7.03
CA SER A 234 -4.81 -20.43 -6.31
C SER A 234 -5.35 -20.66 -4.89
N ASN A 235 -4.91 -21.76 -4.28
CA ASN A 235 -5.14 -22.07 -2.87
C ASN A 235 -3.79 -22.38 -2.21
N PRO A 236 -2.94 -21.38 -1.98
CA PRO A 236 -1.61 -21.56 -1.40
C PRO A 236 -1.72 -22.06 0.05
N LYS A 237 -0.66 -22.76 0.51
CA LYS A 237 -0.58 -23.23 1.89
C LYS A 237 -0.26 -22.09 2.85
N THR A 238 0.59 -21.18 2.39
CA THR A 238 1.02 -20.01 3.17
C THR A 238 0.89 -18.75 2.31
N ILE A 239 0.90 -17.56 2.94
CA ILE A 239 0.89 -16.28 2.22
C ILE A 239 2.14 -16.07 1.35
N PHE A 240 3.21 -16.83 1.62
CA PHE A 240 4.49 -16.72 0.92
C PHE A 240 4.55 -17.54 -0.38
N ASP A 241 3.55 -18.40 -0.60
CA ASP A 241 3.45 -19.25 -1.79
C ASP A 241 2.71 -18.58 -2.95
N PHE A 242 2.20 -17.36 -2.75
CA PHE A 242 1.54 -16.61 -3.82
C PHE A 242 2.54 -16.17 -4.90
N GLU A 243 2.11 -16.29 -6.15
CA GLU A 243 2.81 -15.80 -7.33
C GLU A 243 1.95 -14.79 -8.10
N TYR A 244 2.57 -14.04 -9.02
CA TYR A 244 1.88 -13.01 -9.80
C TYR A 244 0.67 -13.56 -10.56
N GLU A 245 0.79 -14.77 -11.09
CA GLU A 245 -0.21 -15.47 -11.91
C GLU A 245 -1.47 -15.85 -11.13
N ASP A 246 -1.41 -15.85 -9.80
CA ASP A 246 -2.55 -16.13 -8.93
C ASP A 246 -3.59 -15.02 -8.91
N PHE A 247 -3.24 -13.82 -9.38
CA PHE A 247 -4.08 -12.63 -9.31
C PHE A 247 -4.65 -12.29 -10.67
N VAL A 248 -5.97 -12.40 -10.82
CA VAL A 248 -6.68 -12.08 -12.05
C VAL A 248 -7.61 -10.88 -11.81
N LEU A 249 -7.33 -9.78 -12.51
CA LEU A 249 -8.17 -8.59 -12.48
C LEU A 249 -9.25 -8.70 -13.56
N GLU A 250 -10.52 -8.62 -13.17
CA GLU A 250 -11.67 -8.66 -14.08
C GLU A 250 -12.37 -7.30 -14.12
N ASP A 251 -12.93 -6.97 -15.27
CA ASP A 251 -13.77 -5.79 -15.50
C ASP A 251 -13.06 -4.45 -15.23
N TYR A 252 -11.75 -4.36 -15.45
CA TYR A 252 -11.01 -3.10 -15.28
C TYR A 252 -11.04 -2.27 -16.57
N ASP A 253 -11.90 -1.25 -16.61
CA ASP A 253 -12.04 -0.28 -17.72
C ASP A 253 -11.74 1.14 -17.23
N PRO A 254 -10.48 1.51 -16.95
CA PRO A 254 -10.14 2.84 -16.46
C PRO A 254 -10.09 3.88 -17.58
N HIS A 255 -10.18 5.16 -17.22
CA HIS A 255 -9.72 6.24 -18.07
C HIS A 255 -8.21 6.12 -18.33
N PRO A 256 -7.69 6.75 -19.41
CA PRO A 256 -6.27 6.72 -19.73
C PRO A 256 -5.38 7.17 -18.56
N HIS A 257 -4.14 6.69 -18.59
CA HIS A 257 -3.12 7.13 -17.63
C HIS A 257 -2.91 8.66 -17.69
N ILE A 258 -2.66 9.27 -16.54
CA ILE A 258 -2.22 10.66 -16.42
C ILE A 258 -0.78 10.63 -15.92
N ALA A 259 0.15 11.06 -16.77
CA ALA A 259 1.57 11.12 -16.41
C ALA A 259 1.85 12.30 -15.46
N ALA A 260 2.70 12.06 -14.47
CA ALA A 260 3.19 13.10 -13.57
C ALA A 260 4.64 12.81 -13.18
N PRO A 261 5.47 13.84 -12.95
CA PRO A 261 6.84 13.66 -12.51
C PRO A 261 6.89 13.13 -11.06
N VAL A 262 7.85 12.25 -10.78
CA VAL A 262 8.12 11.82 -9.41
C VAL A 262 8.94 12.89 -8.70
N ALA A 263 8.57 13.25 -7.47
CA ALA A 263 9.36 14.14 -6.63
C ALA A 263 10.37 13.31 -5.81
N VAL A 264 11.67 13.51 -6.05
CA VAL A 264 12.79 12.77 -5.43
C VAL A 264 13.74 13.67 -4.67
#